data_67f55de31f116ddc4522141e04d4dadc
#
_entry.id   67f55de31f116ddc4522141e04d4dadc
#
_cell.length_a   1.000
_cell.length_b   1.000
_cell.length_c   1.000
_cell.angle_alpha   90.00
_cell.angle_beta   90.00
_cell.angle_gamma   90.00
#
_symmetry.space_group_name_H-M   'P 1'
#
loop_
_entity.id
_entity.type
_entity.pdbx_description
1 polymer ?
#
loop_
_entity_poly.entity_id
_entity_poly.type
_entity_poly.pdbx_seq_one_letter_code
_entity_poly.pdbx_strand_id
1 'polypeptide(L)'
;MKPKGLQKSEKMEEAPADLECACFTCPSQEACKAAQEAAKTPPVEEKIDFSNVEIEPLFQDFVDFETFSKSDFRAVKVLNCEAVPKSKKLLKFTLDDGTGTERTILSGIHAYYEPEQLIGKTCVAITNLPPRPMMGLESCGMLLSALHKENGEDRLNLLMVDPHIPAGAKLY
;
A
#
# COMPACT_ATOMS: atom_id res chain seq x y z
N MET A 1 -7.52 -60.89 -13.75
CA MET A 1 -8.06 -60.12 -14.89
C MET A 1 -7.48 -58.73 -14.87
N LYS A 2 -6.58 -58.39 -15.77
CA LYS A 2 -6.12 -57.04 -16.06
C LYS A 2 -7.11 -56.40 -17.00
N PRO A 3 -7.27 -55.08 -16.96
CA PRO A 3 -7.27 -54.33 -18.18
C PRO A 3 -6.13 -53.31 -18.27
N LYS A 4 -5.62 -53.34 -19.46
CA LYS A 4 -4.70 -52.45 -20.11
C LYS A 4 -5.34 -51.08 -20.37
N GLY A 5 -4.47 -50.11 -20.51
CA GLY A 5 -4.72 -49.02 -21.39
C GLY A 5 -3.94 -47.76 -21.07
N LEU A 6 -2.70 -47.80 -21.42
CA LEU A 6 -1.80 -46.69 -21.59
C LEU A 6 -2.19 -45.90 -22.85
N GLN A 7 -2.08 -44.59 -22.84
CA GLN A 7 -1.59 -43.76 -23.96
C GLN A 7 -1.71 -42.30 -23.50
N LYS A 8 -0.74 -41.56 -23.53
CA LYS A 8 0.33 -41.08 -24.36
C LYS A 8 0.35 -39.55 -24.28
N SER A 9 1.45 -39.08 -23.77
CA SER A 9 1.92 -37.71 -23.80
C SER A 9 1.53 -36.96 -25.07
N GLU A 10 0.84 -35.81 -24.89
CA GLU A 10 0.81 -34.77 -25.90
C GLU A 10 1.68 -33.61 -25.47
N LYS A 11 2.58 -33.27 -26.37
CA LYS A 11 3.54 -32.21 -26.33
C LYS A 11 2.83 -30.87 -26.12
N MET A 12 3.31 -30.11 -25.14
CA MET A 12 3.11 -28.67 -25.14
C MET A 12 3.85 -28.10 -26.35
N GLU A 13 3.08 -27.67 -27.31
CA GLU A 13 3.52 -26.84 -28.42
C GLU A 13 3.83 -25.45 -27.90
N GLU A 14 5.06 -25.04 -28.05
CA GLU A 14 5.51 -23.66 -27.85
C GLU A 14 4.69 -22.72 -28.73
N ALA A 15 4.03 -21.74 -28.12
CA ALA A 15 3.39 -20.66 -28.83
C ALA A 15 4.46 -19.80 -29.55
N PRO A 16 4.27 -19.44 -30.82
CA PRO A 16 5.23 -18.61 -31.51
C PRO A 16 5.20 -17.18 -30.94
N ALA A 17 6.36 -16.71 -30.55
CA ALA A 17 6.63 -15.33 -30.23
C ALA A 17 6.74 -14.53 -31.52
N ASP A 18 5.62 -14.15 -32.16
CA ASP A 18 5.57 -13.11 -33.18
C ASP A 18 4.09 -12.82 -33.49
N LEU A 19 3.45 -12.08 -32.62
CA LEU A 19 2.21 -11.37 -32.95
C LEU A 19 2.59 -9.98 -33.48
N GLU A 20 3.07 -9.96 -34.70
CA GLU A 20 3.06 -8.73 -35.49
C GLU A 20 1.60 -8.28 -35.65
N CYS A 21 1.30 -7.16 -35.04
CA CYS A 21 0.00 -6.52 -35.15
C CYS A 21 -0.18 -6.04 -36.57
N ALA A 22 -0.81 -6.87 -37.39
CA ALA A 22 -1.20 -6.54 -38.77
C ALA A 22 -2.41 -5.62 -38.79
N CYS A 23 -2.28 -4.42 -38.29
CA CYS A 23 -3.27 -3.37 -38.44
C CYS A 23 -2.92 -2.49 -39.64
N PHE A 24 -3.32 -2.93 -40.83
CA PHE A 24 -2.99 -2.29 -42.11
C PHE A 24 -3.80 -1.01 -42.40
N THR A 25 -4.61 -0.50 -41.46
CA THR A 25 -5.49 0.65 -41.67
C THR A 25 -5.59 1.59 -40.46
N CYS A 26 -4.49 1.84 -39.75
CA CYS A 26 -4.52 2.84 -38.66
C CYS A 26 -3.79 4.13 -39.16
N PRO A 27 -4.47 5.28 -39.27
CA PRO A 27 -3.86 6.53 -39.77
C PRO A 27 -2.92 7.22 -38.79
N SER A 28 -2.52 6.56 -37.67
CA SER A 28 -1.62 7.11 -36.65
C SER A 28 -0.57 6.12 -36.19
N GLN A 29 0.26 5.61 -37.11
CA GLN A 29 1.42 4.78 -36.74
C GLN A 29 2.41 5.52 -35.82
N GLU A 30 2.46 6.84 -35.87
CA GLU A 30 3.31 7.67 -34.99
C GLU A 30 2.80 7.69 -33.55
N ALA A 31 1.48 7.68 -33.32
CA ALA A 31 0.91 7.64 -31.98
C ALA A 31 1.11 6.29 -31.28
N CYS A 32 1.11 5.18 -32.05
CA CYS A 32 1.40 3.86 -31.48
C CYS A 32 2.88 3.69 -31.12
N LYS A 33 3.79 4.28 -31.93
CA LYS A 33 5.22 4.27 -31.58
C LYS A 33 5.54 5.13 -30.37
N ALA A 34 4.92 6.30 -30.24
CA ALA A 34 5.08 7.17 -29.09
C ALA A 34 4.54 6.54 -27.79
N ALA A 35 3.45 5.77 -27.86
CA ALA A 35 2.91 5.05 -26.69
C ALA A 35 3.79 3.86 -26.27
N GLN A 36 4.49 3.22 -27.21
CA GLN A 36 5.43 2.13 -26.92
C GLN A 36 6.78 2.63 -26.42
N GLU A 37 7.23 3.81 -26.81
CA GLU A 37 8.45 4.44 -26.30
C GLU A 37 8.24 5.02 -24.88
N ALA A 38 7.06 5.54 -24.56
CA ALA A 38 6.72 6.01 -23.22
C ALA A 38 6.70 4.89 -22.16
N ALA A 39 6.50 3.63 -22.57
CA ALA A 39 6.52 2.46 -21.68
C ALA A 39 7.95 1.92 -21.41
N LYS A 40 8.98 2.45 -22.08
CA LYS A 40 10.37 1.97 -22.01
C LYS A 40 11.34 2.93 -21.31
N THR A 41 10.88 4.07 -20.81
CA THR A 41 11.73 4.89 -19.96
C THR A 41 11.82 4.22 -18.60
N PRO A 42 13.03 3.78 -18.18
CA PRO A 42 13.21 3.33 -16.79
C PRO A 42 12.81 4.49 -15.86
N PRO A 43 12.19 4.20 -14.71
CA PRO A 43 11.91 5.24 -13.74
C PRO A 43 13.20 5.98 -13.46
N VAL A 44 13.18 7.29 -13.62
CA VAL A 44 14.32 8.14 -13.24
C VAL A 44 14.44 7.97 -11.73
N GLU A 45 15.44 7.22 -11.29
CA GLU A 45 15.78 7.12 -9.87
C GLU A 45 16.28 8.50 -9.44
N GLU A 46 15.38 9.29 -8.88
CA GLU A 46 15.77 10.51 -8.18
C GLU A 46 16.70 10.07 -7.05
N LYS A 47 17.97 10.48 -7.15
CA LYS A 47 18.94 10.25 -6.07
C LYS A 47 18.56 11.13 -4.90
N ILE A 48 17.82 10.54 -3.96
CA ILE A 48 17.45 11.20 -2.71
C ILE A 48 18.70 11.25 -1.84
N ASP A 49 19.08 12.44 -1.42
CA ASP A 49 20.23 12.64 -0.52
C ASP A 49 19.73 12.56 0.93
N PHE A 50 20.21 11.55 1.65
CA PHE A 50 19.89 11.32 3.06
C PHE A 50 20.99 11.84 4.02
N SER A 51 21.93 12.68 3.57
CA SER A 51 23.06 13.15 4.37
C SER A 51 22.65 13.93 5.63
N ASN A 52 21.47 14.58 5.60
CA ASN A 52 20.95 15.41 6.70
C ASN A 52 19.77 14.74 7.43
N VAL A 53 19.62 13.42 7.29
CA VAL A 53 18.52 12.68 7.91
C VAL A 53 19.01 12.01 9.20
N GLU A 54 18.32 12.30 10.31
CA GLU A 54 18.50 11.63 11.59
C GLU A 54 17.41 10.59 11.77
N ILE A 55 17.83 9.36 12.08
CA ILE A 55 16.93 8.22 12.33
C ILE A 55 17.05 7.83 13.81
N GLU A 56 15.91 7.52 14.42
CA GLU A 56 15.87 7.00 15.79
C GLU A 56 16.68 5.70 15.90
N PRO A 57 17.50 5.52 16.94
CA PRO A 57 18.32 4.32 17.09
C PRO A 57 17.45 3.07 17.30
N LEU A 58 17.95 1.93 16.83
CA LEU A 58 17.27 0.65 17.00
C LEU A 58 17.16 0.30 18.49
N PHE A 59 16.03 -0.31 18.85
CA PHE A 59 15.86 -0.92 20.16
C PHE A 59 16.87 -2.04 20.36
N GLN A 60 17.43 -2.12 21.57
CA GLN A 60 18.35 -3.17 21.95
C GLN A 60 17.65 -4.41 22.48
N ASP A 61 16.44 -4.23 23.02
CA ASP A 61 15.64 -5.31 23.56
C ASP A 61 14.93 -6.09 22.46
N PHE A 62 14.93 -7.41 22.60
CA PHE A 62 14.26 -8.30 21.64
C PHE A 62 12.80 -8.49 22.01
N VAL A 63 11.92 -8.46 21.01
CA VAL A 63 10.54 -8.92 21.15
C VAL A 63 10.48 -10.38 20.74
N ASP A 64 9.86 -11.22 21.59
CA ASP A 64 9.66 -12.62 21.25
C ASP A 64 8.64 -12.78 20.11
N PHE A 65 8.83 -13.84 19.31
CA PHE A 65 8.01 -14.09 18.14
C PHE A 65 6.53 -14.34 18.50
N GLU A 66 6.25 -14.90 19.67
CA GLU A 66 4.87 -15.16 20.10
C GLU A 66 4.12 -13.86 20.35
N THR A 67 4.78 -12.89 21.00
CA THR A 67 4.21 -11.55 21.22
C THR A 67 4.02 -10.80 19.90
N PHE A 68 5.02 -10.82 19.01
CA PHE A 68 4.93 -10.16 17.71
C PHE A 68 3.82 -10.77 16.84
N SER A 69 3.68 -12.09 16.81
CA SER A 69 2.69 -12.80 15.99
C SER A 69 1.23 -12.53 16.40
N LYS A 70 1.00 -11.99 17.60
CA LYS A 70 -0.32 -11.54 18.05
C LYS A 70 -0.75 -10.24 17.40
N SER A 71 0.17 -9.49 16.78
CA SER A 71 -0.13 -8.25 16.07
C SER A 71 -0.74 -8.55 14.70
N ASP A 72 -1.87 -7.92 14.39
CA ASP A 72 -2.57 -8.11 13.11
C ASP A 72 -2.38 -6.87 12.24
N PHE A 73 -1.36 -6.91 11.38
CA PHE A 73 -1.09 -5.87 10.40
C PHE A 73 -1.86 -6.15 9.12
N ARG A 74 -2.60 -5.16 8.63
CA ARG A 74 -3.44 -5.27 7.43
C ARG A 74 -3.22 -4.10 6.48
N ALA A 75 -3.35 -4.39 5.19
CA ALA A 75 -3.57 -3.36 4.19
C ALA A 75 -5.00 -2.85 4.33
N VAL A 76 -5.19 -1.55 4.46
CA VAL A 76 -6.49 -0.91 4.61
C VAL A 76 -6.64 0.19 3.57
N LYS A 77 -7.82 0.28 2.96
CA LYS A 77 -8.12 1.31 1.97
C LYS A 77 -8.84 2.49 2.62
N VAL A 78 -8.36 3.68 2.35
CA VAL A 78 -8.99 4.91 2.83
C VAL A 78 -10.22 5.21 2.00
N LEU A 79 -11.40 5.08 2.60
CA LEU A 79 -12.69 5.42 1.97
C LEU A 79 -12.96 6.91 2.12
N ASN A 80 -12.73 7.44 3.31
CA ASN A 80 -12.92 8.85 3.62
C ASN A 80 -11.88 9.33 4.65
N CYS A 81 -11.56 10.61 4.61
CA CYS A 81 -10.67 11.26 5.56
C CYS A 81 -11.21 12.65 5.87
N GLU A 82 -11.35 12.97 7.15
CA GLU A 82 -11.92 14.22 7.63
C GLU A 82 -11.07 14.82 8.75
N ALA A 83 -10.94 16.14 8.76
CA ALA A 83 -10.33 16.85 9.88
C ALA A 83 -11.26 16.84 11.09
N VAL A 84 -10.73 16.54 12.28
CA VAL A 84 -11.52 16.55 13.51
C VAL A 84 -11.72 18.00 13.99
N PRO A 85 -12.98 18.51 14.05
CA PRO A 85 -13.24 19.93 14.33
C PRO A 85 -12.66 20.46 15.65
N LYS A 86 -12.47 19.56 16.61
CA LYS A 86 -11.93 19.89 17.95
C LYS A 86 -10.42 19.77 18.06
N SER A 87 -9.72 19.39 16.99
CA SER A 87 -8.28 19.18 16.99
C SER A 87 -7.66 19.60 15.66
N LYS A 88 -6.67 20.49 15.72
CA LYS A 88 -5.89 20.90 14.55
C LYS A 88 -4.88 19.85 14.07
N LYS A 89 -4.70 18.76 14.84
CA LYS A 89 -3.68 17.75 14.56
C LYS A 89 -4.25 16.40 14.12
N LEU A 90 -5.55 16.15 14.40
CA LEU A 90 -6.17 14.86 14.19
C LEU A 90 -6.96 14.81 12.88
N LEU A 91 -6.72 13.74 12.14
CA LEU A 91 -7.55 13.29 11.03
C LEU A 91 -8.34 12.05 11.45
N LYS A 92 -9.63 12.02 11.09
CA LYS A 92 -10.50 10.86 11.22
C LYS A 92 -10.50 10.12 9.89
N PHE A 93 -10.08 8.88 9.93
CA PHE A 93 -10.10 7.99 8.78
C PHE A 93 -11.28 7.03 8.87
N THR A 94 -11.98 6.88 7.76
CA THR A 94 -12.93 5.80 7.52
C THR A 94 -12.27 4.84 6.55
N LEU A 95 -12.03 3.62 6.99
CA LEU A 95 -11.20 2.64 6.30
C LEU A 95 -12.00 1.37 6.00
N ASP A 96 -11.71 0.78 4.84
CA ASP A 96 -12.09 -0.59 4.51
C ASP A 96 -10.91 -1.52 4.88
N ASP A 97 -11.17 -2.48 5.77
CA ASP A 97 -10.22 -3.50 6.19
C ASP A 97 -10.58 -4.91 5.65
N GLY A 98 -11.46 -4.98 4.66
CA GLY A 98 -11.89 -6.22 4.04
C GLY A 98 -12.91 -7.02 4.85
N THR A 99 -13.35 -6.53 6.02
CA THR A 99 -14.37 -7.21 6.85
C THR A 99 -15.81 -6.90 6.42
N GLY A 100 -16.01 -5.97 5.49
CA GLY A 100 -17.31 -5.49 5.06
C GLY A 100 -17.94 -4.44 5.99
N THR A 101 -17.21 -4.04 7.03
CA THR A 101 -17.63 -2.95 7.93
C THR A 101 -16.57 -1.85 7.90
N GLU A 102 -17.04 -0.60 7.96
CA GLU A 102 -16.14 0.54 8.00
C GLU A 102 -15.44 0.64 9.35
N ARG A 103 -14.11 0.78 9.32
CA ARG A 103 -13.28 0.98 10.50
C ARG A 103 -12.92 2.44 10.67
N THR A 104 -13.10 2.99 11.86
CA THR A 104 -12.64 4.34 12.18
C THR A 104 -11.30 4.30 12.90
N ILE A 105 -10.33 5.05 12.37
CA ILE A 105 -9.03 5.28 13.02
C ILE A 105 -8.76 6.79 13.06
N LEU A 106 -8.28 7.27 14.20
CA LEU A 106 -7.83 8.66 14.37
C LEU A 106 -6.31 8.69 14.38
N SER A 107 -5.72 9.61 13.61
CA SER A 107 -4.27 9.78 13.52
C SER A 107 -3.88 11.25 13.57
N GLY A 108 -2.77 11.54 14.26
CA GLY A 108 -2.26 12.90 14.48
C GLY A 108 -1.41 13.45 13.34
N ILE A 109 -1.78 13.20 12.10
CA ILE A 109 -0.96 13.50 10.91
C ILE A 109 -1.43 14.69 10.09
N HIS A 110 -2.40 15.46 10.57
CA HIS A 110 -2.94 16.63 9.85
C HIS A 110 -1.91 17.73 9.59
N ALA A 111 -0.79 17.75 10.33
CA ALA A 111 0.30 18.69 10.06
C ALA A 111 1.12 18.33 8.80
N TYR A 112 1.00 17.09 8.32
CA TYR A 112 1.80 16.54 7.22
C TYR A 112 0.99 16.23 5.97
N TYR A 113 -0.31 15.99 6.11
CA TYR A 113 -1.19 15.57 5.01
C TYR A 113 -2.54 16.28 5.07
N GLU A 114 -3.00 16.71 3.91
CA GLU A 114 -4.37 17.15 3.73
C GLU A 114 -5.30 15.93 3.50
N PRO A 115 -6.55 15.97 3.99
CA PRO A 115 -7.50 14.86 3.87
C PRO A 115 -7.67 14.32 2.45
N GLU A 116 -7.73 15.22 1.47
CA GLU A 116 -7.99 14.89 0.06
C GLU A 116 -6.86 14.05 -0.56
N GLN A 117 -5.62 14.21 -0.07
CA GLN A 117 -4.44 13.48 -0.57
C GLN A 117 -4.46 12.01 -0.20
N LEU A 118 -5.22 11.67 0.85
CA LEU A 118 -5.24 10.34 1.45
C LEU A 118 -6.40 9.48 0.98
N ILE A 119 -7.48 10.07 0.50
CA ILE A 119 -8.66 9.36 0.01
C ILE A 119 -8.29 8.45 -1.17
N GLY A 120 -8.73 7.20 -1.11
CA GLY A 120 -8.48 6.18 -2.13
C GLY A 120 -7.10 5.50 -2.05
N LYS A 121 -6.21 5.95 -1.15
CA LYS A 121 -4.91 5.31 -0.91
C LYS A 121 -5.06 4.04 -0.10
N THR A 122 -4.13 3.10 -0.30
CA THR A 122 -4.02 1.89 0.51
C THR A 122 -2.85 2.06 1.47
N CYS A 123 -3.11 1.89 2.75
CA CYS A 123 -2.16 2.10 3.83
C CYS A 123 -1.99 0.84 4.68
N VAL A 124 -0.99 0.83 5.55
CA VAL A 124 -0.78 -0.24 6.52
C VAL A 124 -1.32 0.19 7.88
N ALA A 125 -2.13 -0.69 8.48
CA ALA A 125 -2.66 -0.47 9.83
C ALA A 125 -2.52 -1.73 10.69
N ILE A 126 -2.38 -1.53 12.00
CA ILE A 126 -2.61 -2.57 12.99
C ILE A 126 -4.07 -2.51 13.42
N THR A 127 -4.79 -3.62 13.25
CA THR A 127 -6.25 -3.68 13.35
C THR A 127 -6.77 -4.27 14.65
N ASN A 128 -5.95 -5.01 15.38
CA ASN A 128 -6.33 -5.70 16.59
C ASN A 128 -5.96 -4.97 17.89
N LEU A 129 -5.83 -3.65 17.83
CA LEU A 129 -5.72 -2.83 19.03
C LEU A 129 -7.09 -2.60 19.66
N PRO A 130 -7.16 -2.54 21.02
CA PRO A 130 -8.40 -2.20 21.70
C PRO A 130 -8.87 -0.80 21.30
N PRO A 131 -10.20 -0.57 21.18
CA PRO A 131 -10.74 0.75 20.88
C PRO A 131 -10.27 1.78 21.88
N ARG A 132 -9.80 2.93 21.40
CA ARG A 132 -9.32 4.04 22.21
C ARG A 132 -10.19 5.28 22.00
N PRO A 133 -10.80 5.83 23.06
CA PRO A 133 -11.56 7.07 22.93
C PRO A 133 -10.62 8.27 22.74
N MET A 134 -10.84 9.05 21.68
CA MET A 134 -10.08 10.27 21.38
C MET A 134 -11.05 11.35 20.92
N MET A 135 -11.10 12.48 21.64
CA MET A 135 -11.98 13.64 21.34
C MET A 135 -13.47 13.28 21.17
N GLY A 136 -13.95 12.26 21.87
CA GLY A 136 -15.35 11.80 21.79
C GLY A 136 -15.64 10.85 20.62
N LEU A 137 -14.61 10.42 19.90
CA LEU A 137 -14.66 9.40 18.87
C LEU A 137 -13.84 8.18 19.30
N GLU A 138 -14.21 7.00 18.83
CA GLU A 138 -13.44 5.79 19.08
C GLU A 138 -12.47 5.51 17.89
N SER A 139 -11.19 5.30 18.23
CA SER A 139 -10.19 4.85 17.28
C SER A 139 -9.96 3.35 17.44
N CYS A 140 -10.25 2.57 16.40
CA CYS A 140 -10.18 1.12 16.40
C CYS A 140 -8.96 0.63 15.60
N GLY A 141 -7.77 0.92 16.09
CA GLY A 141 -6.51 0.57 15.45
C GLY A 141 -5.56 1.76 15.31
N MET A 142 -4.47 1.56 14.56
CA MET A 142 -3.47 2.59 14.33
C MET A 142 -2.89 2.45 12.93
N LEU A 143 -2.77 3.56 12.20
CA LEU A 143 -2.04 3.63 10.95
C LEU A 143 -0.54 3.65 11.20
N LEU A 144 0.22 2.93 10.39
CA LEU A 144 1.68 2.91 10.49
C LEU A 144 2.28 4.02 9.65
N SER A 145 3.24 4.70 10.23
CA SER A 145 4.00 5.77 9.58
C SER A 145 5.48 5.68 9.93
N ALA A 146 6.33 6.09 9.02
CA ALA A 146 7.75 6.27 9.27
C ALA A 146 7.99 7.71 9.73
N LEU A 147 8.71 7.86 10.84
CA LEU A 147 9.12 9.14 11.39
C LEU A 147 10.63 9.26 11.29
N HIS A 148 11.11 10.41 10.80
CA HIS A 148 12.52 10.76 10.76
C HIS A 148 12.67 12.27 10.92
N LYS A 149 13.89 12.73 11.18
CA LYS A 149 14.19 14.16 11.19
C LYS A 149 15.01 14.53 9.97
N GLU A 150 14.59 15.57 9.30
CA GLU A 150 15.32 16.16 8.19
C GLU A 150 15.64 17.62 8.52
N ASN A 151 16.92 17.97 8.55
CA ASN A 151 17.39 19.30 8.95
C ASN A 151 16.87 19.78 10.32
N GLY A 152 16.65 18.82 11.26
CA GLY A 152 16.13 19.11 12.60
C GLY A 152 14.61 19.26 12.70
N GLU A 153 13.88 19.10 11.60
CA GLU A 153 12.41 19.06 11.56
C GLU A 153 11.90 17.63 11.48
N ASP A 154 10.83 17.34 12.22
CA ASP A 154 10.17 16.05 12.17
C ASP A 154 9.43 15.89 10.83
N ARG A 155 9.72 14.82 10.11
CA ARG A 155 9.03 14.39 8.89
C ARG A 155 8.33 13.07 9.15
N LEU A 156 7.07 13.02 8.74
CA LEU A 156 6.25 11.83 8.89
C LEU A 156 5.75 11.38 7.51
N ASN A 157 6.02 10.11 7.18
CA ASN A 157 5.53 9.49 5.96
C ASN A 157 4.62 8.32 6.32
N LEU A 158 3.36 8.39 5.89
CA LEU A 158 2.41 7.30 6.03
C LEU A 158 2.84 6.12 5.16
N LEU A 159 2.87 4.90 5.72
CA LEU A 159 3.21 3.72 4.96
C LEU A 159 2.06 3.38 3.99
N MET A 160 2.28 3.70 2.73
CA MET A 160 1.36 3.39 1.64
C MET A 160 1.87 2.15 0.90
N VAL A 161 0.96 1.31 0.47
CA VAL A 161 1.25 0.10 -0.31
C VAL A 161 0.60 0.20 -1.69
N ASP A 162 1.01 -0.70 -2.57
CA ASP A 162 0.50 -0.76 -3.94
C ASP A 162 -1.05 -0.84 -3.93
N PRO A 163 -1.74 -0.02 -4.72
CA PRO A 163 -3.21 -0.01 -4.79
C PRO A 163 -3.81 -1.32 -5.32
N HIS A 164 -3.02 -2.21 -5.93
CA HIS A 164 -3.46 -3.55 -6.33
C HIS A 164 -3.58 -4.53 -5.15
N ILE A 165 -3.01 -4.18 -3.98
CA ILE A 165 -3.19 -4.99 -2.77
C ILE A 165 -4.62 -4.79 -2.27
N PRO A 166 -5.42 -5.87 -2.14
CA PRO A 166 -6.80 -5.75 -1.69
C PRO A 166 -6.86 -5.33 -0.22
N ALA A 167 -7.91 -4.58 0.14
CA ALA A 167 -8.21 -4.27 1.53
C ALA A 167 -8.37 -5.56 2.34
N GLY A 168 -7.84 -5.58 3.56
CA GLY A 168 -7.84 -6.75 4.42
C GLY A 168 -6.68 -7.72 4.22
N ALA A 169 -5.82 -7.51 3.22
CA ALA A 169 -4.63 -8.35 3.03
C ALA A 169 -3.72 -8.29 4.26
N LYS A 170 -3.38 -9.45 4.81
CA LYS A 170 -2.51 -9.56 5.99
C LYS A 170 -1.05 -9.38 5.59
N LEU A 171 -0.33 -8.63 6.42
CA LEU A 171 1.11 -8.44 6.33
C LEU A 171 1.81 -9.33 7.35
N TYR A 172 2.94 -9.90 6.94
CA TYR A 172 3.73 -10.85 7.75
C TYR A 172 5.13 -10.29 7.99
#